data_d459f9495ee4c7a75a7ea39aa335e621
#
_entry.id   d459f9495ee4c7a75a7ea39aa335e621
#
_cell.length_a   1.000
_cell.length_b   1.000
_cell.length_c   1.000
_cell.angle_alpha   90.00
_cell.angle_beta   90.00
_cell.angle_gamma   90.00
#
_symmetry.space_group_name_H-M   'P 1'
#
loop_
_entity.id
_entity.type
_entity.pdbx_description
1 polymer ?
#
loop_
_entity_poly.entity_id
_entity_poly.type
_entity_poly.pdbx_seq_one_letter_code
_entity_poly.pdbx_strand_id
1 'polypeptide(L)'
;MSNNFVHPSQLGGLKFKSTADAGIALTHIMRSGWIKGRATSTLAFDIAQFFLLLNYHFLISVLEKAGLDPKVMKFFMNYLIQRSMKYLWNNLSSSLFEVNVGVGQGSTLSPILSTLYLLPLLYILENRFKNLNIPISILSFVDDGLFIVQDKSLFVSNSHLFCSYNILSKLLDSFGLIIKHSKTEVFHFSRAQGVFNPPPLNLSLLRGPILWPKDSWKYLGFIFNRKLSFHKHIDHYANKAISTIKCIKLLGNSS
;
A
#
# COMPACT_ATOMS: atom_id res chain seq x y z
N MET A 1 -16.56 -1.06 24.69
CA MET A 1 -16.22 -1.50 23.32
C MET A 1 -14.95 -0.75 22.94
N SER A 2 -13.83 -1.45 22.71
CA SER A 2 -12.62 -0.80 22.21
C SER A 2 -12.92 -0.34 20.78
N ASN A 3 -13.07 0.95 20.57
CA ASN A 3 -13.24 1.53 19.25
C ASN A 3 -11.93 1.33 18.47
N ASN A 4 -11.80 0.21 17.78
CA ASN A 4 -10.70 -0.02 16.86
C ASN A 4 -10.90 0.83 15.60
N PHE A 5 -10.47 2.09 15.66
CA PHE A 5 -10.47 3.02 14.52
C PHE A 5 -9.48 2.64 13.42
N VAL A 6 -8.76 1.54 13.59
CA VAL A 6 -7.72 1.11 12.64
C VAL A 6 -7.77 -0.40 12.47
N HIS A 7 -7.69 -0.84 11.22
CA HIS A 7 -7.56 -2.26 10.91
C HIS A 7 -6.16 -2.77 11.30
N PRO A 8 -6.02 -3.97 11.91
CA PRO A 8 -4.73 -4.53 12.31
C PRO A 8 -3.70 -4.63 11.17
N SER A 9 -4.16 -4.80 9.94
CA SER A 9 -3.31 -4.86 8.74
C SER A 9 -2.78 -3.50 8.29
N GLN A 10 -3.33 -2.37 8.79
CA GLN A 10 -2.87 -1.03 8.43
C GLN A 10 -1.72 -0.60 9.33
N LEU A 11 -0.57 -0.29 8.73
CA LEU A 11 0.63 0.17 9.43
C LEU A 11 0.98 1.62 9.10
N GLY A 12 0.46 2.17 8.01
CA GLY A 12 0.72 3.54 7.59
C GLY A 12 -0.21 4.57 8.24
N GLY A 13 0.27 5.80 8.41
CA GLY A 13 -0.52 6.91 8.94
C GLY A 13 -0.84 6.80 10.43
N LEU A 14 -0.18 5.93 11.18
CA LEU A 14 -0.45 5.65 12.59
C LEU A 14 0.69 6.12 13.49
N LYS A 15 0.32 6.58 14.69
CA LYS A 15 1.29 6.94 15.73
C LYS A 15 2.15 5.71 16.11
N PHE A 16 3.45 5.90 16.22
CA PHE A 16 4.43 4.85 16.56
C PHE A 16 4.50 3.69 15.56
N LYS A 17 4.05 3.90 14.32
CA LYS A 17 4.25 2.96 13.21
C LYS A 17 5.08 3.61 12.12
N SER A 18 5.95 2.82 11.52
CA SER A 18 6.88 3.25 10.49
C SER A 18 6.98 2.23 9.35
N THR A 19 7.64 2.59 8.28
CA THR A 19 7.99 1.63 7.20
C THR A 19 8.89 0.51 7.71
N ALA A 20 9.70 0.76 8.76
CA ALA A 20 10.52 -0.27 9.40
C ALA A 20 9.65 -1.36 10.05
N ASP A 21 8.56 -0.98 10.73
CA ASP A 21 7.63 -1.95 11.32
C ASP A 21 6.99 -2.83 10.24
N ALA A 22 6.62 -2.24 9.09
CA ALA A 22 6.10 -3.00 7.95
C ALA A 22 7.15 -3.97 7.38
N GLY A 23 8.41 -3.54 7.25
CA GLY A 23 9.53 -4.37 6.81
C GLY A 23 9.82 -5.53 7.77
N ILE A 24 9.77 -5.27 9.08
CA ILE A 24 9.94 -6.29 10.12
C ILE A 24 8.80 -7.30 10.08
N ALA A 25 7.54 -6.83 10.04
CA ALA A 25 6.36 -7.69 9.95
C ALA A 25 6.43 -8.61 8.73
N LEU A 26 6.76 -8.05 7.56
CA LEU A 26 6.91 -8.80 6.33
C LEU A 26 8.03 -9.86 6.43
N THR A 27 9.19 -9.47 6.95
CA THR A 27 10.33 -10.38 7.16
C THR A 27 9.97 -11.51 8.13
N HIS A 28 9.24 -11.21 9.19
CA HIS A 28 8.76 -12.20 10.15
C HIS A 28 7.82 -13.22 9.51
N ILE A 29 6.84 -12.74 8.73
CA ILE A 29 5.91 -13.60 8.00
C ILE A 29 6.68 -14.55 7.07
N MET A 30 7.63 -14.04 6.28
CA MET A 30 8.42 -14.86 5.36
C MET A 30 9.24 -15.93 6.09
N ARG A 31 9.93 -15.57 7.17
CA ARG A 31 10.71 -16.51 7.98
C ARG A 31 9.84 -17.58 8.63
N SER A 32 8.67 -17.20 9.13
CA SER A 32 7.67 -18.14 9.67
C SER A 32 7.20 -19.15 8.61
N GLY A 33 7.00 -18.72 7.35
CA GLY A 33 6.69 -19.62 6.25
C GLY A 33 7.81 -20.62 5.99
N TRP A 34 9.05 -20.16 5.97
CA TRP A 34 10.21 -21.05 5.75
C TRP A 34 10.39 -22.12 6.84
N ILE A 35 10.13 -21.78 8.10
CA ILE A 35 10.14 -22.78 9.20
C ILE A 35 9.13 -23.89 8.92
N LYS A 36 7.99 -23.55 8.28
CA LYS A 36 6.94 -24.50 7.89
C LYS A 36 7.19 -25.16 6.53
N GLY A 37 8.36 -24.98 5.92
CA GLY A 37 8.70 -25.52 4.59
C GLY A 37 7.89 -24.90 3.45
N ARG A 38 7.40 -23.66 3.61
CA ARG A 38 6.58 -22.94 2.63
C ARG A 38 7.38 -21.81 1.98
N ALA A 39 7.14 -21.57 0.69
CA ALA A 39 7.51 -20.32 0.03
C ALA A 39 6.50 -19.23 0.39
N THR A 40 6.91 -17.98 0.27
CA THR A 40 5.99 -16.84 0.43
C THR A 40 5.91 -16.10 -0.91
N SER A 41 4.70 -15.92 -1.39
CA SER A 41 4.41 -15.11 -2.59
C SER A 41 3.69 -13.84 -2.17
N THR A 42 4.10 -12.72 -2.75
CA THR A 42 3.51 -11.40 -2.46
C THR A 42 3.01 -10.76 -3.73
N LEU A 43 1.90 -10.03 -3.63
CA LEU A 43 1.37 -9.15 -4.66
C LEU A 43 1.22 -7.76 -4.08
N ALA A 44 2.11 -6.86 -4.50
CA ALA A 44 2.01 -5.44 -4.16
C ALA A 44 1.09 -4.74 -5.16
N PHE A 45 0.27 -3.82 -4.67
CA PHE A 45 -0.61 -2.98 -5.48
C PHE A 45 -0.70 -1.57 -4.91
N ASP A 46 -0.95 -0.61 -5.78
CA ASP A 46 -1.13 0.80 -5.47
C ASP A 46 -2.51 1.25 -6.01
N ILE A 47 -3.19 2.13 -5.29
CA ILE A 47 -4.46 2.71 -5.71
C ILE A 47 -4.17 4.00 -6.50
N ALA A 48 -4.64 4.05 -7.74
CA ALA A 48 -4.41 5.20 -8.60
C ALA A 48 -5.06 6.46 -8.02
N GLN A 49 -4.29 7.55 -7.94
CA GLN A 49 -4.77 8.87 -7.50
C GLN A 49 -5.58 8.84 -6.20
N PHE A 50 -5.22 7.97 -5.26
CA PHE A 50 -6.01 7.65 -4.08
C PHE A 50 -6.53 8.90 -3.35
N PHE A 51 -5.64 9.82 -2.97
CA PHE A 51 -6.02 11.05 -2.26
C PHE A 51 -6.97 11.96 -3.06
N LEU A 52 -6.91 11.92 -4.38
CA LEU A 52 -7.74 12.75 -5.27
C LEU A 52 -9.12 12.14 -5.53
N LEU A 53 -9.26 10.81 -5.39
CA LEU A 53 -10.50 10.08 -5.68
C LEU A 53 -11.35 9.79 -4.45
N LEU A 54 -10.89 10.16 -3.25
CA LEU A 54 -11.64 9.90 -2.02
C LEU A 54 -13.00 10.63 -2.06
N ASN A 55 -14.09 9.85 -1.97
CA ASN A 55 -15.42 10.38 -1.84
C ASN A 55 -15.65 10.86 -0.40
N TYR A 56 -15.80 12.16 -0.21
CA TYR A 56 -15.93 12.72 1.14
C TYR A 56 -17.27 12.38 1.82
N HIS A 57 -18.37 12.18 1.08
CA HIS A 57 -19.64 11.72 1.65
C HIS A 57 -19.49 10.32 2.25
N PHE A 58 -18.81 9.42 1.52
CA PHE A 58 -18.49 8.10 2.05
C PHE A 58 -17.57 8.20 3.27
N LEU A 59 -16.52 9.04 3.20
CA LEU A 59 -15.61 9.24 4.32
C LEU A 59 -16.35 9.75 5.57
N ILE A 60 -17.24 10.73 5.42
CA ILE A 60 -18.07 11.24 6.53
C ILE A 60 -18.92 10.10 7.11
N SER A 61 -19.56 9.28 6.29
CA SER A 61 -20.35 8.14 6.79
C SER A 61 -19.52 7.12 7.56
N VAL A 62 -18.24 6.93 7.19
CA VAL A 62 -17.31 6.08 7.93
C VAL A 62 -16.96 6.70 9.27
N LEU A 63 -16.71 8.02 9.32
CA LEU A 63 -16.39 8.74 10.55
C LEU A 63 -17.58 8.74 11.53
N GLU A 64 -18.80 8.90 11.02
CA GLU A 64 -20.04 8.81 11.82
C GLU A 64 -20.20 7.42 12.44
N LYS A 65 -20.05 6.36 11.62
CA LYS A 65 -20.12 4.97 12.11
C LYS A 65 -19.01 4.63 13.10
N ALA A 66 -17.87 5.29 13.01
CA ALA A 66 -16.78 5.16 13.96
C ALA A 66 -17.10 5.82 15.32
N GLY A 67 -18.19 6.62 15.43
CA GLY A 67 -18.64 7.22 16.68
C GLY A 67 -17.75 8.37 17.15
N LEU A 68 -17.23 9.18 16.22
CA LEU A 68 -16.46 10.37 16.56
C LEU A 68 -17.33 11.42 17.28
N ASP A 69 -16.69 12.19 18.16
CA ASP A 69 -17.34 13.30 18.84
C ASP A 69 -17.97 14.28 17.82
N PRO A 70 -19.20 14.78 18.08
CA PRO A 70 -19.89 15.70 17.16
C PRO A 70 -19.11 16.96 16.78
N LYS A 71 -18.27 17.48 17.70
CA LYS A 71 -17.40 18.63 17.39
C LYS A 71 -16.31 18.28 16.38
N VAL A 72 -15.74 17.08 16.51
CA VAL A 72 -14.75 16.55 15.58
C VAL A 72 -15.41 16.27 14.22
N MET A 73 -16.61 15.72 14.21
CA MET A 73 -17.40 15.52 12.98
C MET A 73 -17.66 16.84 12.27
N LYS A 74 -18.13 17.87 12.99
CA LYS A 74 -18.36 19.20 12.42
C LYS A 74 -17.09 19.79 11.81
N PHE A 75 -15.94 19.60 12.47
CA PHE A 75 -14.64 20.02 11.93
C PHE A 75 -14.32 19.31 10.59
N PHE A 76 -14.48 17.98 10.50
CA PHE A 76 -14.21 17.25 9.26
C PHE A 76 -15.21 17.61 8.16
N MET A 77 -16.48 17.81 8.47
CA MET A 77 -17.46 18.28 7.50
C MET A 77 -17.04 19.63 6.90
N ASN A 78 -16.67 20.61 7.73
CA ASN A 78 -16.21 21.92 7.28
C ASN A 78 -14.89 21.83 6.50
N TYR A 79 -14.01 20.90 6.86
CA TYR A 79 -12.73 20.69 6.16
C TYR A 79 -12.89 20.04 4.78
N LEU A 80 -13.89 19.17 4.60
CA LEU A 80 -14.07 18.38 3.39
C LEU A 80 -15.08 18.98 2.40
N ILE A 81 -16.11 19.67 2.89
CA ILE A 81 -17.23 20.18 2.08
C ILE A 81 -16.98 21.63 1.69
N GLN A 82 -17.54 22.05 0.57
CA GLN A 82 -17.47 23.44 0.04
C GLN A 82 -16.03 23.95 -0.16
N ARG A 83 -15.13 23.06 -0.57
CA ARG A 83 -13.77 23.48 -0.93
C ARG A 83 -13.75 24.06 -2.32
N SER A 84 -12.95 25.10 -2.48
CA SER A 84 -12.65 25.69 -3.78
C SER A 84 -11.16 25.82 -3.97
N MET A 85 -10.71 25.81 -5.20
CA MET A 85 -9.31 26.09 -5.54
C MET A 85 -9.22 26.98 -6.77
N LYS A 86 -8.08 27.63 -6.90
CA LYS A 86 -7.67 28.38 -8.07
C LYS A 86 -6.22 28.08 -8.42
N TYR A 87 -5.93 28.11 -9.69
CA TYR A 87 -4.55 28.01 -10.16
C TYR A 87 -3.90 29.39 -10.16
N LEU A 88 -2.66 29.44 -9.71
CA LEU A 88 -1.79 30.62 -9.81
C LEU A 88 -0.60 30.24 -10.69
N TRP A 89 -0.38 31.00 -11.76
CA TRP A 89 0.75 30.80 -12.65
C TRP A 89 1.34 32.16 -13.01
N ASN A 90 2.55 32.42 -12.55
CA ASN A 90 3.16 33.74 -12.61
C ASN A 90 2.17 34.79 -12.06
N ASN A 91 1.83 35.83 -12.57
CA ASN A 91 0.88 36.83 -12.06
C ASN A 91 -0.57 36.59 -12.55
N LEU A 92 -0.84 35.43 -13.16
CA LEU A 92 -2.17 35.06 -13.61
C LEU A 92 -2.86 34.16 -12.61
N SER A 93 -4.16 34.34 -12.41
CA SER A 93 -5.00 33.55 -11.52
C SER A 93 -6.24 33.08 -12.28
N SER A 94 -6.56 31.77 -12.16
CA SER A 94 -7.81 31.24 -12.69
C SER A 94 -9.02 31.76 -11.89
N SER A 95 -10.24 31.57 -12.42
CA SER A 95 -11.46 31.63 -11.62
C SER A 95 -11.42 30.57 -10.52
N LEU A 96 -12.20 30.78 -9.46
CA LEU A 96 -12.46 29.78 -8.42
C LEU A 96 -13.31 28.64 -9.03
N PHE A 97 -12.95 27.41 -8.74
CA PHE A 97 -13.76 26.24 -9.05
C PHE A 97 -13.93 25.34 -7.83
N GLU A 98 -15.09 24.72 -7.70
CA GLU A 98 -15.41 23.84 -6.57
C GLU A 98 -14.68 22.51 -6.68
N VAL A 99 -14.27 21.98 -5.51
CA VAL A 99 -13.61 20.69 -5.38
C VAL A 99 -14.48 19.78 -4.52
N ASN A 100 -15.16 18.86 -5.18
CA ASN A 100 -16.18 17.99 -4.58
C ASN A 100 -15.69 16.57 -4.26
N VAL A 101 -14.39 16.29 -4.48
CA VAL A 101 -13.78 14.99 -4.22
C VAL A 101 -12.35 15.15 -3.68
N GLY A 102 -11.83 14.09 -3.11
CA GLY A 102 -10.44 13.99 -2.68
C GLY A 102 -10.13 14.69 -1.37
N VAL A 103 -8.91 14.52 -0.92
CA VAL A 103 -8.30 15.21 0.23
C VAL A 103 -7.01 15.86 -0.21
N GLY A 104 -6.61 16.94 0.44
CA GLY A 104 -5.43 17.71 0.05
C GLY A 104 -4.13 16.91 0.18
N GLN A 105 -3.42 16.69 -0.92
CA GLN A 105 -2.06 16.13 -0.85
C GLN A 105 -1.14 17.09 -0.08
N GLY A 106 -0.36 16.53 0.88
CA GLY A 106 0.50 17.33 1.75
C GLY A 106 -0.17 17.84 3.04
N SER A 107 -1.49 17.67 3.20
CA SER A 107 -2.14 17.93 4.48
C SER A 107 -1.77 16.85 5.51
N THR A 108 -1.49 17.26 6.74
CA THR A 108 -1.20 16.33 7.85
C THR A 108 -2.37 15.44 8.23
N LEU A 109 -3.60 15.82 7.86
CA LEU A 109 -4.81 15.03 8.09
C LEU A 109 -5.03 13.96 7.03
N SER A 110 -4.50 14.13 5.82
CA SER A 110 -4.78 13.23 4.70
C SER A 110 -4.36 11.78 4.93
N PRO A 111 -3.21 11.44 5.54
CA PRO A 111 -2.88 10.05 5.87
C PRO A 111 -3.89 9.41 6.84
N ILE A 112 -4.38 10.17 7.83
CA ILE A 112 -5.36 9.69 8.81
C ILE A 112 -6.70 9.44 8.12
N LEU A 113 -7.19 10.40 7.33
CA LEU A 113 -8.45 10.28 6.59
C LEU A 113 -8.41 9.13 5.59
N SER A 114 -7.27 8.92 4.92
CA SER A 114 -7.03 7.81 4.00
C SER A 114 -7.11 6.46 4.70
N THR A 115 -6.49 6.35 5.87
CA THR A 115 -6.52 5.14 6.69
C THR A 115 -7.95 4.80 7.13
N LEU A 116 -8.72 5.80 7.55
CA LEU A 116 -10.12 5.64 7.94
C LEU A 116 -11.01 5.28 6.74
N TYR A 117 -10.76 5.87 5.56
CA TYR A 117 -11.46 5.54 4.33
C TYR A 117 -11.29 4.07 3.92
N LEU A 118 -10.07 3.52 4.06
CA LEU A 118 -9.76 2.13 3.73
C LEU A 118 -10.23 1.12 4.78
N LEU A 119 -10.60 1.56 5.96
CA LEU A 119 -10.98 0.67 7.06
C LEU A 119 -12.10 -0.32 6.69
N PRO A 120 -13.27 0.10 6.13
CA PRO A 120 -14.31 -0.83 5.71
C PRO A 120 -13.85 -1.78 4.61
N LEU A 121 -13.03 -1.30 3.67
CA LEU A 121 -12.49 -2.11 2.58
C LEU A 121 -11.63 -3.26 3.12
N LEU A 122 -10.74 -2.99 4.06
CA LEU A 122 -9.88 -4.00 4.67
C LEU A 122 -10.69 -5.07 5.43
N TYR A 123 -11.72 -4.68 6.19
CA TYR A 123 -12.62 -5.62 6.87
C TYR A 123 -13.42 -6.47 5.88
N ILE A 124 -13.93 -5.88 4.79
CA ILE A 124 -14.65 -6.61 3.75
C ILE A 124 -13.72 -7.61 3.06
N LEU A 125 -12.49 -7.22 2.72
CA LEU A 125 -11.49 -8.11 2.12
C LEU A 125 -11.17 -9.29 3.05
N GLU A 126 -10.86 -9.01 4.32
CA GLU A 126 -10.53 -10.04 5.30
C GLU A 126 -11.67 -11.06 5.45
N ASN A 127 -12.91 -10.58 5.57
CA ASN A 127 -14.08 -11.45 5.68
C ASN A 127 -14.32 -12.27 4.41
N ARG A 128 -14.16 -11.67 3.22
CA ARG A 128 -14.28 -12.41 1.95
C ARG A 128 -13.23 -13.51 1.82
N PHE A 129 -11.96 -13.22 2.20
CA PHE A 129 -10.91 -14.22 2.16
C PHE A 129 -11.16 -15.36 3.15
N LYS A 130 -11.64 -15.07 4.35
CA LYS A 130 -12.05 -16.07 5.34
C LYS A 130 -13.18 -16.95 4.81
N ASN A 131 -14.25 -16.36 4.26
CA ASN A 131 -15.41 -17.09 3.75
C ASN A 131 -15.08 -17.99 2.55
N LEU A 132 -14.10 -17.60 1.74
CA LEU A 132 -13.63 -18.38 0.58
C LEU A 132 -12.46 -19.31 0.91
N ASN A 133 -12.05 -19.40 2.19
CA ASN A 133 -10.89 -20.17 2.64
C ASN A 133 -9.59 -19.83 1.86
N ILE A 134 -9.41 -18.57 1.47
CA ILE A 134 -8.19 -18.13 0.80
C ILE A 134 -7.16 -17.75 1.89
N PRO A 135 -6.01 -18.44 1.97
CA PRO A 135 -5.03 -18.24 3.04
C PRO A 135 -4.14 -17.02 2.77
N ILE A 136 -4.73 -15.83 2.79
CA ILE A 136 -4.06 -14.56 2.54
C ILE A 136 -3.92 -13.75 3.81
N SER A 137 -2.71 -13.21 4.02
CA SER A 137 -2.47 -12.10 4.94
C SER A 137 -2.43 -10.78 4.16
N ILE A 138 -3.00 -9.73 4.74
CA ILE A 138 -3.01 -8.38 4.18
C ILE A 138 -2.04 -7.52 5.00
N LEU A 139 -1.18 -6.76 4.34
CA LEU A 139 -0.49 -5.59 4.92
C LEU A 139 -0.87 -4.36 4.10
N SER A 140 -1.10 -3.24 4.77
CA SER A 140 -1.39 -1.96 4.13
C SER A 140 -0.56 -0.86 4.77
N PHE A 141 -0.06 0.05 3.96
CA PHE A 141 0.67 1.23 4.40
C PHE A 141 0.15 2.45 3.66
N VAL A 142 -0.87 3.09 4.23
CA VAL A 142 -1.72 4.11 3.61
C VAL A 142 -2.42 3.51 2.37
N ASP A 143 -2.00 3.88 1.16
CA ASP A 143 -2.53 3.42 -0.13
C ASP A 143 -1.75 2.24 -0.73
N ASP A 144 -0.54 1.97 -0.25
CA ASP A 144 0.24 0.80 -0.64
C ASP A 144 -0.33 -0.45 0.02
N GLY A 145 -0.85 -1.37 -0.77
CA GLY A 145 -1.39 -2.65 -0.32
C GLY A 145 -0.51 -3.83 -0.70
N LEU A 146 -0.50 -4.85 0.16
CA LEU A 146 0.27 -6.08 -0.05
C LEU A 146 -0.56 -7.30 0.35
N PHE A 147 -0.75 -8.21 -0.58
CA PHE A 147 -1.24 -9.56 -0.32
C PHE A 147 -0.08 -10.52 -0.15
N ILE A 148 -0.18 -11.39 0.83
CA ILE A 148 0.86 -12.35 1.19
C ILE A 148 0.24 -13.74 1.31
N VAL A 149 0.77 -14.68 0.54
CA VAL A 149 0.38 -16.10 0.54
C VAL A 149 1.58 -16.96 0.91
N GLN A 150 1.36 -17.96 1.74
CA GLN A 150 2.37 -18.95 2.10
C GLN A 150 1.90 -20.35 1.71
N ASP A 151 2.57 -20.96 0.74
CA ASP A 151 2.26 -22.31 0.26
C ASP A 151 3.53 -23.08 -0.11
N LYS A 152 3.43 -24.40 -0.21
CA LYS A 152 4.50 -25.24 -0.75
C LYS A 152 4.63 -25.11 -2.26
N SER A 153 3.53 -24.80 -2.96
CA SER A 153 3.46 -24.63 -4.41
C SER A 153 3.30 -23.17 -4.80
N LEU A 154 4.19 -22.66 -5.64
CA LEU A 154 4.08 -21.31 -6.21
C LEU A 154 2.89 -21.16 -7.17
N PHE A 155 2.47 -22.24 -7.84
CA PHE A 155 1.27 -22.25 -8.69
C PHE A 155 0.00 -22.03 -7.86
N VAL A 156 -0.11 -22.73 -6.72
CA VAL A 156 -1.22 -22.54 -5.79
C VAL A 156 -1.20 -21.13 -5.21
N SER A 157 -0.03 -20.63 -4.83
CA SER A 157 0.13 -19.25 -4.38
C SER A 157 -0.35 -18.23 -5.43
N ASN A 158 0.03 -18.41 -6.70
CA ASN A 158 -0.41 -17.53 -7.79
C ASN A 158 -1.93 -17.60 -8.01
N SER A 159 -2.55 -18.79 -7.90
CA SER A 159 -4.01 -18.92 -7.97
C SER A 159 -4.71 -18.13 -6.87
N HIS A 160 -4.20 -18.19 -5.63
CA HIS A 160 -4.74 -17.41 -4.52
C HIS A 160 -4.53 -15.91 -4.73
N LEU A 161 -3.36 -15.48 -5.20
CA LEU A 161 -3.10 -14.07 -5.53
C LEU A 161 -4.01 -13.56 -6.65
N PHE A 162 -4.24 -14.37 -7.70
CA PHE A 162 -5.18 -14.04 -8.77
C PHE A 162 -6.61 -13.84 -8.26
N CYS A 163 -7.12 -14.79 -7.47
CA CYS A 163 -8.44 -14.69 -6.86
C CYS A 163 -8.58 -13.43 -5.99
N SER A 164 -7.55 -13.14 -5.21
CA SER A 164 -7.55 -11.98 -4.31
C SER A 164 -7.48 -10.66 -5.06
N TYR A 165 -6.72 -10.60 -6.14
CA TYR A 165 -6.68 -9.43 -7.02
C TYR A 165 -8.05 -9.18 -7.67
N ASN A 166 -8.74 -10.23 -8.13
CA ASN A 166 -10.10 -10.12 -8.68
C ASN A 166 -11.10 -9.58 -7.65
N ILE A 167 -11.04 -10.07 -6.41
CA ILE A 167 -11.88 -9.60 -5.31
C ILE A 167 -11.59 -8.13 -5.00
N LEU A 168 -10.30 -7.78 -4.92
CA LEU A 168 -9.87 -6.40 -4.68
C LEU A 168 -10.34 -5.47 -5.79
N SER A 169 -10.13 -5.80 -7.07
CA SER A 169 -10.52 -4.96 -8.20
C SER A 169 -12.01 -4.64 -8.16
N LYS A 170 -12.86 -5.67 -8.03
CA LYS A 170 -14.32 -5.48 -7.94
C LYS A 170 -14.74 -4.64 -6.72
N LEU A 171 -14.03 -4.81 -5.61
CA LEU A 171 -14.32 -4.05 -4.40
C LEU A 171 -13.90 -2.59 -4.55
N LEU A 172 -12.72 -2.32 -5.09
CA LEU A 172 -12.26 -0.96 -5.36
C LEU A 172 -13.18 -0.22 -6.31
N ASP A 173 -13.65 -0.88 -7.37
CA ASP A 173 -14.65 -0.31 -8.31
C ASP A 173 -15.91 0.15 -7.56
N SER A 174 -16.38 -0.62 -6.57
CA SER A 174 -17.54 -0.24 -5.73
C SER A 174 -17.28 0.95 -4.81
N PHE A 175 -16.02 1.25 -4.52
CA PHE A 175 -15.57 2.43 -3.76
C PHE A 175 -15.20 3.62 -4.65
N GLY A 176 -15.34 3.50 -5.97
CA GLY A 176 -14.90 4.50 -6.93
C GLY A 176 -13.38 4.65 -7.03
N LEU A 177 -12.65 3.60 -6.69
CA LEU A 177 -11.19 3.55 -6.69
C LEU A 177 -10.68 2.60 -7.78
N ILE A 178 -9.48 2.86 -8.28
CA ILE A 178 -8.89 2.11 -9.39
C ILE A 178 -7.49 1.62 -9.00
N ILE A 179 -7.16 0.37 -9.35
CA ILE A 179 -5.81 -0.17 -9.17
C ILE A 179 -4.87 0.44 -10.21
N LYS A 180 -3.70 0.87 -9.77
CA LYS A 180 -2.63 1.31 -10.66
C LYS A 180 -1.83 0.12 -11.17
N HIS A 181 -2.29 -0.49 -12.27
CA HIS A 181 -1.70 -1.70 -12.83
C HIS A 181 -0.18 -1.60 -13.09
N SER A 182 0.32 -0.42 -13.50
CA SER A 182 1.76 -0.20 -13.75
C SER A 182 2.66 -0.31 -12.52
N LYS A 183 2.08 -0.24 -11.33
CA LYS A 183 2.78 -0.41 -10.05
C LYS A 183 2.47 -1.74 -9.36
N THR A 184 1.64 -2.58 -9.97
CA THR A 184 1.36 -3.92 -9.43
C THR A 184 2.55 -4.82 -9.69
N GLU A 185 3.06 -5.47 -8.65
CA GLU A 185 4.26 -6.31 -8.72
C GLU A 185 4.07 -7.61 -7.94
N VAL A 186 4.54 -8.71 -8.52
CA VAL A 186 4.61 -10.02 -7.84
C VAL A 186 6.05 -10.32 -7.43
N PHE A 187 6.23 -10.86 -6.23
CA PHE A 187 7.53 -11.30 -5.76
C PHE A 187 7.42 -12.60 -4.95
N HIS A 188 8.41 -13.49 -5.12
CA HIS A 188 8.43 -14.78 -4.43
C HIS A 188 9.68 -14.93 -3.57
N PHE A 189 9.47 -15.31 -2.31
CA PHE A 189 10.52 -15.56 -1.34
C PHE A 189 10.67 -17.04 -1.09
N SER A 190 11.87 -17.56 -1.30
CA SER A 190 12.17 -18.98 -1.14
C SER A 190 13.63 -19.20 -0.77
N ARG A 191 13.88 -20.16 0.11
CA ARG A 191 15.23 -20.68 0.42
C ARG A 191 15.63 -21.88 -0.43
N ALA A 192 14.79 -22.32 -1.38
CA ALA A 192 15.12 -23.42 -2.26
C ALA A 192 16.52 -23.22 -2.90
N GLN A 193 17.30 -24.30 -2.93
CA GLN A 193 18.60 -24.33 -3.61
C GLN A 193 18.39 -24.59 -5.11
N GLY A 194 19.39 -24.21 -5.93
CA GLY A 194 19.34 -24.41 -7.38
C GLY A 194 18.64 -23.29 -8.14
N VAL A 195 18.27 -23.61 -9.37
CA VAL A 195 17.59 -22.68 -10.29
C VAL A 195 16.18 -22.40 -9.76
N PHE A 196 15.88 -21.14 -9.55
CA PHE A 196 14.56 -20.67 -9.09
C PHE A 196 13.88 -19.94 -10.25
N ASN A 197 12.95 -20.62 -10.89
CA ASN A 197 12.19 -20.08 -12.00
C ASN A 197 10.68 -20.08 -11.65
N PRO A 198 10.22 -19.08 -10.88
CA PRO A 198 8.81 -19.00 -10.48
C PRO A 198 7.94 -18.64 -11.68
N PRO A 199 6.68 -19.16 -11.72
CA PRO A 199 5.75 -18.85 -12.80
C PRO A 199 5.31 -17.38 -12.73
N PRO A 200 5.04 -16.75 -13.89
CA PRO A 200 4.45 -15.41 -13.92
C PRO A 200 3.02 -15.45 -13.38
N LEU A 201 2.58 -14.33 -12.82
CA LEU A 201 1.19 -14.13 -12.43
C LEU A 201 0.47 -13.39 -13.58
N ASN A 202 -0.43 -14.10 -14.26
CA ASN A 202 -1.18 -13.54 -15.37
C ASN A 202 -2.50 -12.93 -14.90
N LEU A 203 -2.62 -11.61 -14.98
CA LEU A 203 -3.81 -10.83 -14.62
C LEU A 203 -4.60 -10.35 -15.85
N SER A 204 -4.28 -10.79 -17.06
CA SER A 204 -4.89 -10.29 -18.31
C SER A 204 -6.41 -10.47 -18.35
N LEU A 205 -6.95 -11.53 -17.79
CA LEU A 205 -8.39 -11.75 -17.66
C LEU A 205 -9.09 -10.70 -16.79
N LEU A 206 -8.34 -9.99 -15.95
CA LEU A 206 -8.80 -8.92 -15.07
C LEU A 206 -8.36 -7.54 -15.55
N ARG A 207 -8.04 -7.40 -16.84
CA ARG A 207 -7.50 -6.18 -17.46
C ARG A 207 -6.16 -5.73 -16.87
N GLY A 208 -5.51 -6.58 -16.09
CA GLY A 208 -4.19 -6.35 -15.52
C GLY A 208 -3.05 -6.88 -16.41
N PRO A 209 -1.80 -6.59 -16.07
CA PRO A 209 -0.64 -7.08 -16.80
C PRO A 209 -0.31 -8.55 -16.50
N ILE A 210 0.61 -9.12 -17.30
CA ILE A 210 1.33 -10.33 -16.92
C ILE A 210 2.51 -9.88 -16.06
N LEU A 211 2.54 -10.31 -14.81
CA LEU A 211 3.58 -9.95 -13.85
C LEU A 211 4.68 -11.02 -13.84
N TRP A 212 5.87 -10.63 -14.26
CA TRP A 212 7.04 -11.48 -14.20
C TRP A 212 7.78 -11.30 -12.89
N PRO A 213 8.15 -12.38 -12.20
CA PRO A 213 8.93 -12.30 -10.96
C PRO A 213 10.29 -11.63 -11.22
N LYS A 214 10.72 -10.80 -10.27
CA LYS A 214 12.00 -10.08 -10.32
C LYS A 214 13.03 -10.73 -9.38
N ASP A 215 14.33 -10.46 -9.61
CA ASP A 215 15.42 -10.91 -8.71
C ASP A 215 15.49 -10.11 -7.41
N SER A 216 15.00 -8.88 -7.45
CA SER A 216 14.92 -8.00 -6.28
C SER A 216 13.67 -7.14 -6.37
N TRP A 217 13.12 -6.80 -5.21
CA TRP A 217 11.88 -6.05 -5.07
C TRP A 217 12.05 -4.91 -4.08
N LYS A 218 11.66 -3.71 -4.47
CA LYS A 218 11.66 -2.53 -3.61
C LYS A 218 10.25 -2.31 -3.05
N TYR A 219 10.13 -2.35 -1.72
CA TYR A 219 8.87 -2.11 -1.02
C TYR A 219 9.13 -1.24 0.21
N LEU A 220 8.41 -0.13 0.36
CA LEU A 220 8.51 0.83 1.46
C LEU A 220 9.94 1.26 1.81
N GLY A 221 10.79 1.43 0.78
CA GLY A 221 12.19 1.79 0.96
C GLY A 221 13.16 0.63 1.17
N PHE A 222 12.68 -0.60 1.43
CA PHE A 222 13.52 -1.78 1.52
C PHE A 222 13.74 -2.41 0.15
N ILE A 223 14.94 -2.96 -0.08
CA ILE A 223 15.24 -3.77 -1.25
C ILE A 223 15.39 -5.21 -0.78
N PHE A 224 14.37 -6.00 -1.10
CA PHE A 224 14.31 -7.42 -0.78
C PHE A 224 14.88 -8.25 -1.92
N ASN A 225 15.51 -9.37 -1.57
CA ASN A 225 15.79 -10.47 -2.49
C ASN A 225 15.11 -11.75 -1.98
N ARG A 226 15.02 -12.78 -2.82
CA ARG A 226 14.28 -14.01 -2.50
C ARG A 226 14.72 -14.72 -1.22
N LYS A 227 15.98 -14.53 -0.78
CA LYS A 227 16.60 -15.17 0.40
C LYS A 227 16.69 -14.25 1.62
N LEU A 228 16.24 -13.00 1.52
CA LEU A 228 16.34 -11.97 2.58
C LEU A 228 17.80 -11.75 3.07
N SER A 229 18.78 -11.74 2.14
CA SER A 229 20.19 -11.49 2.50
C SER A 229 20.50 -10.00 2.72
N PHE A 230 19.65 -9.11 2.19
CA PHE A 230 19.77 -7.65 2.29
C PHE A 230 21.07 -7.04 1.69
N HIS A 231 21.94 -7.79 1.02
CA HIS A 231 23.17 -7.24 0.43
C HIS A 231 22.85 -6.08 -0.53
N LYS A 232 21.93 -6.28 -1.50
CA LYS A 232 21.53 -5.21 -2.42
C LYS A 232 20.96 -3.97 -1.73
N HIS A 233 20.29 -4.14 -0.59
CA HIS A 233 19.78 -3.05 0.23
C HIS A 233 20.91 -2.24 0.86
N ILE A 234 21.87 -2.92 1.47
CA ILE A 234 23.03 -2.31 2.12
C ILE A 234 23.87 -1.56 1.07
N ASP A 235 24.20 -2.20 -0.05
CA ASP A 235 24.98 -1.59 -1.14
C ASP A 235 24.31 -0.33 -1.70
N HIS A 236 22.97 -0.39 -1.90
CA HIS A 236 22.21 0.76 -2.40
C HIS A 236 22.32 1.97 -1.45
N TYR A 237 22.11 1.77 -0.15
CA TYR A 237 22.14 2.86 0.80
C TYR A 237 23.55 3.31 1.15
N ALA A 238 24.56 2.43 1.14
CA ALA A 238 25.96 2.81 1.25
C ALA A 238 26.39 3.74 0.10
N ASN A 239 26.06 3.37 -1.14
CA ASN A 239 26.36 4.19 -2.31
C ASN A 239 25.63 5.54 -2.26
N LYS A 240 24.37 5.56 -1.81
CA LYS A 240 23.61 6.81 -1.64
C LYS A 240 24.25 7.71 -0.58
N ALA A 241 24.69 7.15 0.56
CA ALA A 241 25.37 7.89 1.61
C ALA A 241 26.70 8.49 1.11
N ILE A 242 27.52 7.70 0.41
CA ILE A 242 28.78 8.15 -0.19
C ILE A 242 28.53 9.30 -1.18
N SER A 243 27.53 9.18 -2.05
CA SER A 243 27.14 10.24 -2.99
C SER A 243 26.73 11.52 -2.28
N THR A 244 25.93 11.42 -1.23
CA THR A 244 25.50 12.57 -0.41
C THR A 244 26.70 13.26 0.26
N ILE A 245 27.64 12.49 0.84
CA ILE A 245 28.87 13.02 1.45
C ILE A 245 29.70 13.77 0.42
N LYS A 246 29.84 13.22 -0.81
CA LYS A 246 30.56 13.92 -1.89
C LYS A 246 29.91 15.26 -2.24
N CYS A 247 28.59 15.31 -2.35
CA CYS A 247 27.86 16.55 -2.61
C CYS A 247 28.06 17.59 -1.49
N ILE A 248 27.98 17.17 -0.23
CA ILE A 248 28.21 18.07 0.92
C ILE A 248 29.64 18.64 0.91
N LYS A 249 30.64 17.79 0.61
CA LYS A 249 32.05 18.24 0.50
C LYS A 249 32.24 19.28 -0.61
N LEU A 250 31.56 19.12 -1.75
CA LEU A 250 31.62 20.12 -2.84
C LEU A 250 31.02 21.45 -2.43
N LEU A 251 29.94 21.46 -1.66
CA LEU A 251 29.33 22.70 -1.15
C LEU A 251 30.20 23.40 -0.09
N GLY A 252 30.91 22.62 0.73
CA GLY A 252 31.82 23.16 1.77
C GLY A 252 33.16 23.72 1.22
N ASN A 253 33.56 23.34 0.00
CA ASN A 253 34.79 23.84 -0.64
C ASN A 253 34.56 25.07 -1.57
N SER A 254 33.33 25.58 -1.60
CA SER A 254 32.97 26.77 -2.39
C SER A 254 32.91 28.08 -1.57
N SER A 255 33.51 28.07 -0.38
CA SER A 255 33.71 29.27 0.48
C SER A 255 35.15 29.72 0.50
#